data_0392afc8de7103822618f581912fed5f
#
_entry.id   0392afc8de7103822618f581912fed5f
#
_cell.length_a   1.000
_cell.length_b   1.000
_cell.length_c   1.000
_cell.angle_alpha   90.00
_cell.angle_beta   90.00
_cell.angle_gamma   90.00
#
_symmetry.space_group_name_H-M   'P 1'
#
loop_
_entity.id
_entity.type
_entity.pdbx_description
1 polymer ?
#
loop_
_entity_poly.entity_id
_entity_poly.type
_entity_poly.pdbx_seq_one_letter_code
_entity_poly.pdbx_strand_id
1 'polypeptide(L)'
;MNDKKESECHKVCCCCCCFYVEKYPEIKQLMGHDWRMSIQVAISVFIQIYVSILLRDASWLKLIVCAYIIGGTVNHTLSLALHELTHNLAFGHSRPWCNRLLGFFANLPLGVPASITLKKYHLDHHR
;
A
#
# COMPACT_ATOMS: atom_id res chain seq x y z
N MET A 1 -32.80 10.30 -10.09
CA MET A 1 -31.33 10.25 -9.95
C MET A 1 -31.03 8.97 -9.21
N ASN A 2 -30.21 8.08 -9.75
CA ASN A 2 -30.27 6.64 -9.43
C ASN A 2 -29.51 6.30 -8.15
N ASP A 3 -30.20 5.88 -7.08
CA ASP A 3 -29.65 5.41 -5.78
C ASP A 3 -28.53 4.36 -5.92
N LYS A 4 -28.53 3.58 -7.01
CA LYS A 4 -27.45 2.62 -7.31
C LYS A 4 -26.10 3.28 -7.65
N LYS A 5 -26.10 4.48 -8.24
CA LYS A 5 -24.87 5.20 -8.61
C LYS A 5 -24.19 5.83 -7.38
N GLU A 6 -25.00 6.28 -6.43
CA GLU A 6 -24.49 6.83 -5.16
C GLU A 6 -23.84 5.75 -4.29
N SER A 7 -24.41 4.56 -4.24
CA SER A 7 -23.88 3.44 -3.44
C SER A 7 -22.56 2.88 -3.98
N GLU A 8 -22.27 2.99 -5.27
CA GLU A 8 -20.98 2.59 -5.86
C GLU A 8 -19.88 3.63 -5.62
N CYS A 9 -20.23 4.91 -5.58
CA CYS A 9 -19.30 5.99 -5.33
C CYS A 9 -18.79 5.98 -3.88
N HIS A 10 -19.65 5.70 -2.90
CA HIS A 10 -19.29 5.56 -1.50
C HIS A 10 -18.36 4.38 -1.20
N LYS A 11 -18.32 3.36 -2.07
CA LYS A 11 -17.47 2.18 -1.87
C LYS A 11 -16.01 2.37 -2.30
N VAL A 12 -15.68 3.44 -3.01
CA VAL A 12 -14.38 3.57 -3.68
C VAL A 12 -13.60 4.82 -3.25
N CYS A 13 -14.27 5.87 -2.75
CA CYS A 13 -13.55 7.13 -2.52
C CYS A 13 -14.20 8.05 -1.49
N CYS A 14 -13.38 8.85 -0.79
CA CYS A 14 -13.84 9.99 -0.01
C CYS A 14 -14.55 11.04 -0.88
N CYS A 15 -15.45 11.81 -0.29
CA CYS A 15 -16.38 12.74 -0.96
C CYS A 15 -15.79 13.64 -2.06
N CYS A 16 -14.52 14.01 -1.98
CA CYS A 16 -13.87 14.85 -2.98
C CYS A 16 -13.68 14.14 -4.32
N CYS A 17 -13.36 12.84 -4.32
CA CYS A 17 -13.13 12.08 -5.55
C CYS A 17 -14.43 11.86 -6.33
N CYS A 18 -15.57 11.73 -5.67
CA CYS A 18 -16.86 11.57 -6.34
C CYS A 18 -17.21 12.79 -7.21
N PHE A 19 -16.95 13.99 -6.70
CA PHE A 19 -17.20 15.23 -7.46
C PHE A 19 -16.32 15.33 -8.72
N TYR A 20 -15.03 14.97 -8.60
CA TYR A 20 -14.13 15.00 -9.75
C TYR A 20 -14.44 13.93 -10.79
N VAL A 21 -14.83 12.73 -10.37
CA VAL A 21 -15.23 11.64 -11.28
C VAL A 21 -16.52 11.94 -12.02
N GLU A 22 -17.45 12.67 -11.41
CA GLU A 22 -18.68 13.12 -12.08
C GLU A 22 -18.38 14.21 -13.11
N LYS A 23 -17.49 15.16 -12.76
CA LYS A 23 -17.11 16.27 -13.63
C LYS A 23 -16.21 15.85 -14.80
N TYR A 24 -15.36 14.84 -14.59
CA TYR A 24 -14.38 14.34 -15.55
C TYR A 24 -14.47 12.82 -15.67
N PRO A 25 -15.44 12.30 -16.44
CA PRO A 25 -15.69 10.84 -16.52
C PRO A 25 -14.50 10.04 -17.11
N GLU A 26 -13.60 10.69 -17.85
CA GLU A 26 -12.37 10.10 -18.36
C GLU A 26 -11.41 9.62 -17.25
N ILE A 27 -11.49 10.20 -16.05
CA ILE A 27 -10.71 9.76 -14.90
C ILE A 27 -11.02 8.31 -14.52
N LYS A 28 -12.22 7.81 -14.80
CA LYS A 28 -12.59 6.40 -14.56
C LYS A 28 -11.73 5.42 -15.32
N GLN A 29 -11.17 5.81 -16.46
CA GLN A 29 -10.27 4.96 -17.24
C GLN A 29 -8.90 4.76 -16.56
N LEU A 30 -8.52 5.69 -15.67
CA LEU A 30 -7.30 5.62 -14.88
C LEU A 30 -7.50 4.85 -13.58
N MET A 31 -8.77 4.59 -13.19
CA MET A 31 -9.09 3.82 -11.99
C MET A 31 -9.03 2.32 -12.30
N GLY A 32 -8.18 1.61 -11.58
CA GLY A 32 -8.05 0.16 -11.76
C GLY A 32 -7.07 -0.43 -10.76
N HIS A 33 -6.80 -1.71 -10.93
CA HIS A 33 -5.76 -2.40 -10.18
C HIS A 33 -4.47 -2.43 -11.02
N ASP A 34 -3.33 -2.25 -10.35
CA ASP A 34 -2.01 -2.29 -10.98
C ASP A 34 -1.12 -3.33 -10.29
N TRP A 35 -0.90 -4.46 -10.97
CA TRP A 35 -0.02 -5.53 -10.50
C TRP A 35 1.46 -5.11 -10.38
N ARG A 36 1.87 -4.01 -11.04
CA ARG A 36 3.23 -3.47 -10.98
C ARG A 36 3.63 -3.07 -9.56
N MET A 37 2.64 -2.74 -8.74
CA MET A 37 2.86 -2.47 -7.33
C MET A 37 3.49 -3.68 -6.60
N SER A 38 3.17 -4.91 -7.00
CA SER A 38 3.79 -6.11 -6.42
C SER A 38 5.30 -6.17 -6.66
N ILE A 39 5.75 -5.69 -7.82
CA ILE A 39 7.18 -5.59 -8.16
C ILE A 39 7.85 -4.55 -7.27
N GLN A 40 7.23 -3.38 -7.07
CA GLN A 40 7.77 -2.33 -6.20
C GLN A 40 7.90 -2.81 -4.76
N VAL A 41 6.89 -3.52 -4.25
CA VAL A 41 6.93 -4.13 -2.92
C VAL A 41 8.06 -5.15 -2.83
N ALA A 42 8.20 -6.04 -3.83
CA ALA A 42 9.26 -7.03 -3.84
C ALA A 42 10.66 -6.39 -3.83
N ILE A 43 10.89 -5.41 -4.70
CA ILE A 43 12.17 -4.68 -4.76
C ILE A 43 12.44 -4.00 -3.41
N SER A 44 11.47 -3.34 -2.81
CA SER A 44 11.61 -2.65 -1.53
C SER A 44 11.99 -3.62 -0.39
N VAL A 45 11.32 -4.77 -0.31
CA VAL A 45 11.61 -5.80 0.70
C VAL A 45 13.02 -6.36 0.50
N PHE A 46 13.42 -6.68 -0.74
CA PHE A 46 14.75 -7.19 -1.02
C PHE A 46 15.85 -6.17 -0.74
N ILE A 47 15.66 -4.89 -1.07
CA ILE A 47 16.60 -3.82 -0.72
C ILE A 47 16.78 -3.76 0.79
N GLN A 48 15.69 -3.79 1.57
CA GLN A 48 15.73 -3.70 3.02
C GLN A 48 16.50 -4.88 3.63
N ILE A 49 16.21 -6.10 3.17
CA ILE A 49 16.91 -7.31 3.64
C ILE A 49 18.40 -7.24 3.25
N TYR A 50 18.70 -6.88 2.00
CA TYR A 50 20.07 -6.78 1.51
C TYR A 50 20.89 -5.76 2.30
N VAL A 51 20.35 -4.56 2.51
CA VAL A 51 21.00 -3.51 3.31
C VAL A 51 21.20 -3.96 4.75
N SER A 52 20.23 -4.67 5.35
CA SER A 52 20.37 -5.21 6.70
C SER A 52 21.52 -6.22 6.81
N ILE A 53 21.70 -7.08 5.79
CA ILE A 53 22.81 -8.03 5.74
C ILE A 53 24.15 -7.30 5.61
N LEU A 54 24.24 -6.29 4.74
CA LEU A 54 25.46 -5.50 4.54
C LEU A 54 25.87 -4.74 5.82
N LEU A 55 24.90 -4.29 6.60
CA LEU A 55 25.13 -3.51 7.81
C LEU A 55 25.33 -4.36 9.07
N ARG A 56 25.31 -5.69 8.95
CA ARG A 56 25.39 -6.60 10.08
C ARG A 56 26.58 -6.31 11.00
N ASP A 57 27.76 -6.06 10.40
CA ASP A 57 29.01 -5.82 11.12
C ASP A 57 29.43 -4.33 11.08
N ALA A 58 28.51 -3.42 10.75
CA ALA A 58 28.78 -2.00 10.65
C ALA A 58 28.80 -1.32 12.02
N SER A 59 29.52 -0.19 12.11
CA SER A 59 29.49 0.64 13.32
C SER A 59 28.10 1.24 13.55
N TRP A 60 27.76 1.50 14.82
CA TRP A 60 26.47 2.07 15.22
C TRP A 60 26.09 3.34 14.47
N LEU A 61 27.06 4.24 14.21
CA LEU A 61 26.80 5.47 13.46
C LEU A 61 26.35 5.17 12.02
N LYS A 62 27.05 4.26 11.33
CA LYS A 62 26.68 3.84 9.97
C LYS A 62 25.29 3.18 9.96
N LEU A 63 25.02 2.31 10.95
CA LEU A 63 23.72 1.66 11.07
C LEU A 63 22.59 2.68 11.23
N ILE A 64 22.74 3.65 12.15
CA ILE A 64 21.71 4.69 12.39
C ILE A 64 21.49 5.55 11.15
N VAL A 65 22.55 6.01 10.49
CA VAL A 65 22.46 6.85 9.29
C VAL A 65 21.77 6.08 8.15
N CYS A 66 22.18 4.84 7.88
CA CYS A 66 21.57 4.02 6.84
C CYS A 66 20.13 3.63 7.18
N ALA A 67 19.83 3.32 8.43
CA ALA A 67 18.47 3.01 8.88
C ALA A 67 17.55 4.22 8.70
N TYR A 68 18.03 5.43 8.98
CA TYR A 68 17.25 6.64 8.80
C TYR A 68 17.03 6.97 7.31
N ILE A 69 18.09 7.00 6.50
CA ILE A 69 18.01 7.42 5.10
C ILE A 69 17.36 6.33 4.23
N ILE A 70 17.93 5.11 4.23
CA ILE A 70 17.45 4.03 3.37
C ILE A 70 16.24 3.35 3.99
N GLY A 71 16.35 2.95 5.25
CA GLY A 71 15.28 2.29 5.98
C GLY A 71 14.01 3.13 6.06
N GLY A 72 14.14 4.40 6.41
CA GLY A 72 13.01 5.35 6.47
C GLY A 72 12.30 5.50 5.12
N THR A 73 13.07 5.69 4.04
CA THR A 73 12.51 5.82 2.68
C THR A 73 11.80 4.54 2.23
N VAL A 74 12.43 3.38 2.43
CA VAL A 74 11.85 2.09 2.03
C VAL A 74 10.61 1.76 2.87
N ASN A 75 10.65 2.01 4.18
CA ASN A 75 9.50 1.80 5.06
C ASN A 75 8.33 2.73 4.69
N HIS A 76 8.60 3.97 4.32
CA HIS A 76 7.55 4.87 3.84
C HIS A 76 6.91 4.33 2.55
N THR A 77 7.72 3.90 1.58
CA THR A 77 7.22 3.28 0.34
C THR A 77 6.38 2.04 0.62
N LEU A 78 6.83 1.15 1.52
CA LEU A 78 6.06 -0.03 1.92
C LEU A 78 4.75 0.33 2.63
N SER A 79 4.75 1.37 3.46
CA SER A 79 3.54 1.85 4.14
C SER A 79 2.49 2.37 3.15
N LEU A 80 2.91 3.11 2.13
CA LEU A 80 2.02 3.54 1.04
C LEU A 80 1.48 2.33 0.26
N ALA A 81 2.34 1.37 -0.08
CA ALA A 81 1.90 0.15 -0.75
C ALA A 81 0.91 -0.65 0.10
N LEU A 82 1.12 -0.77 1.41
CA LEU A 82 0.18 -1.42 2.32
C LEU A 82 -1.17 -0.71 2.35
N HIS A 83 -1.18 0.62 2.28
CA HIS A 83 -2.41 1.40 2.17
C HIS A 83 -3.20 1.01 0.91
N GLU A 84 -2.57 0.98 -0.26
CA GLU A 84 -3.19 0.57 -1.52
C GLU A 84 -3.68 -0.89 -1.49
N LEU A 85 -2.94 -1.77 -0.81
CA LEU A 85 -3.33 -3.18 -0.62
C LEU A 85 -4.58 -3.35 0.23
N THR A 86 -4.87 -2.42 1.16
CA THR A 86 -6.14 -2.45 1.92
C THR A 86 -7.34 -2.31 1.01
N HIS A 87 -7.19 -1.55 -0.08
CA HIS A 87 -8.20 -1.34 -1.12
C HIS A 87 -8.20 -2.42 -2.21
N ASN A 88 -7.36 -3.45 -2.09
CA ASN A 88 -7.18 -4.52 -3.08
C ASN A 88 -6.73 -4.03 -4.47
N LEU A 89 -5.93 -2.97 -4.55
CA LEU A 89 -5.54 -2.33 -5.81
C LEU A 89 -4.44 -3.06 -6.57
N ALA A 90 -3.68 -4.00 -5.97
CA ALA A 90 -2.67 -4.75 -6.70
C ALA A 90 -3.28 -5.82 -7.64
N PHE A 91 -4.17 -6.67 -7.13
CA PHE A 91 -4.74 -7.81 -7.86
C PHE A 91 -6.25 -7.74 -8.02
N GLY A 92 -6.85 -6.61 -7.66
CA GLY A 92 -8.28 -6.40 -7.72
C GLY A 92 -9.08 -7.15 -6.65
N HIS A 93 -10.39 -6.94 -6.66
CA HIS A 93 -11.32 -7.54 -5.69
C HIS A 93 -11.61 -9.02 -5.98
N SER A 94 -11.32 -9.51 -7.19
CA SER A 94 -11.46 -10.92 -7.56
C SER A 94 -10.43 -11.83 -6.88
N ARG A 95 -9.29 -11.27 -6.45
CA ARG A 95 -8.19 -12.02 -5.82
C ARG A 95 -7.76 -11.41 -4.48
N PRO A 96 -8.62 -11.30 -3.49
CA PRO A 96 -8.34 -10.58 -2.25
C PRO A 96 -7.24 -11.24 -1.41
N TRP A 97 -7.09 -12.56 -1.53
CA TRP A 97 -6.07 -13.31 -0.81
C TRP A 97 -4.65 -13.05 -1.35
N CYS A 98 -4.49 -12.77 -2.68
CA CYS A 98 -3.21 -12.36 -3.25
C CYS A 98 -2.76 -11.02 -2.66
N ASN A 99 -3.68 -10.05 -2.51
CA ASN A 99 -3.38 -8.78 -1.87
C ASN A 99 -2.97 -8.97 -0.39
N ARG A 100 -3.59 -9.91 0.32
CA ARG A 100 -3.22 -10.24 1.71
C ARG A 100 -1.82 -10.86 1.80
N LEU A 101 -1.51 -11.82 0.92
CA LEU A 101 -0.17 -12.45 0.88
C LEU A 101 0.91 -11.40 0.59
N LEU A 102 0.67 -10.52 -0.38
CA LEU A 102 1.59 -9.42 -0.69
C LEU A 102 1.75 -8.47 0.52
N GLY A 103 0.66 -8.20 1.25
CA GLY A 103 0.70 -7.42 2.49
C GLY A 103 1.52 -8.08 3.58
N PHE A 104 1.42 -9.41 3.77
CA PHE A 104 2.26 -10.15 4.70
C PHE A 104 3.73 -10.11 4.29
N PHE A 105 4.01 -10.25 3.00
CA PHE A 105 5.36 -10.14 2.48
C PHE A 105 5.95 -8.74 2.72
N ALA A 106 5.17 -7.68 2.51
CA ALA A 106 5.58 -6.31 2.80
C ALA A 106 5.83 -6.03 4.29
N ASN A 107 5.23 -6.82 5.21
CA ASN A 107 5.47 -6.69 6.65
C ASN A 107 6.83 -7.23 7.09
N LEU A 108 7.50 -8.08 6.30
CA LEU A 108 8.75 -8.75 6.71
C LEU A 108 9.81 -7.76 7.22
N PRO A 109 10.14 -6.68 6.49
CA PRO A 109 11.13 -5.72 6.98
C PRO A 109 10.59 -4.76 8.03
N LEU A 110 9.27 -4.60 8.13
CA LEU A 110 8.63 -3.71 9.12
C LEU A 110 8.62 -4.31 10.52
N GLY A 111 8.68 -5.64 10.64
CA GLY A 111 8.66 -6.35 11.92
C GLY A 111 7.34 -6.29 12.70
N VAL A 112 6.30 -5.67 12.12
CA VAL A 112 4.96 -5.54 12.71
C VAL A 112 3.88 -5.91 11.69
N PRO A 113 2.74 -6.47 12.11
CA PRO A 113 1.66 -6.86 11.20
C PRO A 113 0.82 -5.66 10.71
N ALA A 114 1.52 -4.64 10.16
CA ALA A 114 0.92 -3.39 9.73
C ALA A 114 -0.22 -3.57 8.70
N SER A 115 -0.10 -4.58 7.81
CA SER A 115 -1.13 -4.88 6.81
C SER A 115 -2.48 -5.25 7.41
N ILE A 116 -2.51 -5.96 8.54
CA ILE A 116 -3.74 -6.37 9.22
C ILE A 116 -4.36 -5.18 9.94
N THR A 117 -3.53 -4.44 10.68
CA THR A 117 -3.94 -3.27 11.45
C THR A 117 -4.48 -2.17 10.54
N LEU A 118 -3.75 -1.83 9.48
CA LEU A 118 -4.19 -0.86 8.48
C LEU A 118 -5.53 -1.27 7.86
N LYS A 119 -5.68 -2.52 7.43
CA LYS A 119 -6.92 -2.96 6.79
C LYS A 119 -8.12 -2.80 7.71
N LYS A 120 -7.99 -3.16 8.99
CA LYS A 120 -9.07 -3.05 9.96
C LYS A 120 -9.46 -1.60 10.21
N TYR A 121 -8.51 -0.77 10.62
CA TYR A 121 -8.80 0.61 11.03
C TYR A 121 -9.09 1.53 9.84
N HIS A 122 -8.43 1.32 8.72
CA HIS A 122 -8.63 2.13 7.52
C HIS A 122 -10.01 1.92 6.90
N LEU A 123 -10.47 0.68 6.79
CA LEU A 123 -11.82 0.38 6.29
C LEU A 123 -12.92 0.86 7.24
N ASP A 124 -12.67 0.86 8.55
CA ASP A 124 -13.61 1.39 9.53
C ASP A 124 -13.68 2.93 9.47
N HIS A 125 -12.59 3.61 9.11
CA HIS A 125 -12.55 5.06 8.92
C HIS A 125 -13.32 5.53 7.67
N HIS A 126 -13.46 4.67 6.65
CA HIS A 126 -14.21 4.96 5.42
C HIS A 126 -15.71 4.65 5.51
N ARG A 127 -16.20 4.15 6.64
CA ARG A 127 -17.64 3.92 6.91
C ARG A 127 -18.27 5.09 7.60
#